data_83cde4d8bb63e437cf6633a8e68d267e
#
_entry.id   83cde4d8bb63e437cf6633a8e68d267e
#
_cell.length_a   1.000
_cell.length_b   1.000
_cell.length_c   1.000
_cell.angle_alpha   90.00
_cell.angle_beta   90.00
_cell.angle_gamma   90.00
#
_symmetry.space_group_name_H-M   'P 1'
#
loop_
_entity.id
_entity.type
_entity.pdbx_description
1 polymer ?
#
loop_
_entity_poly.entity_id
_entity_poly.type
_entity_poly.pdbx_seq_one_letter_code
_entity_poly.pdbx_strand_id
1 'polypeptide(L)'
;VVSAYNAGWGNPDIYEDFMRGSRAIVAGTKAAGIKRYLVVGGAGSLYIAPGKQLVDTPEFPAAIKPGASAARDALNDLQKEQGLDWTMLSPPIALHLGDHGERTGQYRTGKDEPLMQADGQPGTISAADLAVALVDALDKGLHLRQRFTVAY
;
A
#
# COMPACT_ATOMS: atom_id res chain seq x y z
N VAL A 1 3.40 13.31 -7.26
CA VAL A 1 3.10 12.09 -8.05
C VAL A 1 2.30 11.13 -7.19
N VAL A 2 1.23 10.57 -7.74
CA VAL A 2 0.45 9.47 -7.13
C VAL A 2 0.56 8.24 -8.02
N SER A 3 0.90 7.10 -7.45
CA SER A 3 1.07 5.84 -8.16
C SER A 3 0.19 4.74 -7.57
N ALA A 4 -0.61 4.13 -8.42
CA ALA A 4 -1.31 2.87 -8.16
C ALA A 4 -0.83 1.78 -9.13
N TYR A 5 0.44 1.82 -9.49
CA TYR A 5 1.05 0.90 -10.43
C TYR A 5 1.00 -0.54 -9.91
N ASN A 6 0.64 -1.45 -10.81
CA ASN A 6 0.72 -2.89 -10.61
C ASN A 6 1.16 -3.55 -11.92
N ALA A 7 2.04 -4.54 -11.85
CA ALA A 7 2.54 -5.25 -13.02
C ALA A 7 1.59 -6.32 -13.56
N GLY A 8 0.41 -6.47 -12.96
CA GLY A 8 -0.64 -7.43 -13.36
C GLY A 8 -0.59 -8.74 -12.58
N TRP A 9 -1.67 -9.07 -11.90
CA TRP A 9 -1.76 -10.27 -11.05
C TRP A 9 -1.62 -11.60 -11.83
N GLY A 10 -1.90 -11.59 -13.14
CA GLY A 10 -1.68 -12.75 -14.02
C GLY A 10 -0.28 -12.83 -14.63
N ASN A 11 0.60 -11.89 -14.33
CA ASN A 11 1.96 -11.87 -14.87
C ASN A 11 2.86 -12.84 -14.09
N PRO A 12 3.46 -13.88 -14.76
CA PRO A 12 4.36 -14.79 -14.08
C PRO A 12 5.63 -14.13 -13.53
N ASP A 13 6.04 -13.00 -14.11
CA ASP A 13 7.21 -12.24 -13.71
C ASP A 13 6.83 -10.99 -12.87
N ILE A 14 5.69 -11.03 -12.21
CA ILE A 14 5.11 -9.89 -11.46
C ILE A 14 6.09 -9.28 -10.47
N TYR A 15 6.90 -10.08 -9.78
CA TYR A 15 7.86 -9.56 -8.80
C TYR A 15 8.90 -8.66 -9.47
N GLU A 16 9.59 -9.15 -10.50
CA GLU A 16 10.65 -8.41 -11.19
C GLU A 16 10.10 -7.18 -11.91
N ASP A 17 8.98 -7.34 -12.59
CA ASP A 17 8.34 -6.24 -13.32
C ASP A 17 7.81 -5.16 -12.38
N PHE A 18 7.24 -5.55 -11.25
CA PHE A 18 6.77 -4.60 -10.24
C PHE A 18 7.94 -3.81 -9.63
N MET A 19 9.02 -4.49 -9.24
CA MET A 19 10.20 -3.83 -8.67
C MET A 19 10.85 -2.89 -9.67
N ARG A 20 11.00 -3.31 -10.93
CA ARG A 20 11.54 -2.47 -11.99
C ARG A 20 10.68 -1.22 -12.24
N GLY A 21 9.35 -1.41 -12.36
CA GLY A 21 8.41 -0.30 -12.57
C GLY A 21 8.36 0.66 -11.39
N SER A 22 8.29 0.15 -10.16
CA SER A 22 8.30 0.97 -8.95
C SER A 22 9.55 1.82 -8.83
N ARG A 23 10.73 1.23 -9.08
CA ARG A 23 12.00 1.95 -9.07
C ARG A 23 12.10 3.00 -10.18
N ALA A 24 11.57 2.69 -11.36
CA ALA A 24 11.52 3.64 -12.48
C ALA A 24 10.62 4.85 -12.16
N ILE A 25 9.47 4.63 -11.53
CA ILE A 25 8.56 5.72 -11.11
C ILE A 25 9.23 6.61 -10.06
N VAL A 26 9.89 6.03 -9.06
CA VAL A 26 10.65 6.79 -8.04
C VAL A 26 11.76 7.61 -8.71
N ALA A 27 12.55 7.00 -9.58
CA ALA A 27 13.63 7.69 -10.30
C ALA A 27 13.09 8.84 -11.18
N GLY A 28 12.01 8.60 -11.92
CA GLY A 28 11.36 9.63 -12.75
C GLY A 28 10.79 10.77 -11.93
N THR A 29 10.18 10.49 -10.78
CA THR A 29 9.67 11.49 -9.85
C THR A 29 10.80 12.41 -9.35
N LYS A 30 11.92 11.83 -8.95
CA LYS A 30 13.12 12.57 -8.53
C LYS A 30 13.71 13.39 -9.66
N ALA A 31 13.84 12.82 -10.86
CA ALA A 31 14.38 13.50 -12.03
C ALA A 31 13.52 14.70 -12.46
N ALA A 32 12.20 14.63 -12.24
CA ALA A 32 11.29 15.75 -12.47
C ALA A 32 11.34 16.84 -11.39
N GLY A 33 12.17 16.70 -10.38
CA GLY A 33 12.27 17.66 -9.26
C GLY A 33 11.07 17.64 -8.31
N ILE A 34 10.23 16.61 -8.39
CA ILE A 34 9.04 16.45 -7.54
C ILE A 34 9.44 15.69 -6.29
N LYS A 35 9.10 16.22 -5.11
CA LYS A 35 9.41 15.59 -3.83
C LYS A 35 8.25 14.77 -3.27
N ARG A 36 7.00 15.21 -3.48
CA ARG A 36 5.82 14.55 -2.94
C ARG A 36 5.44 13.33 -3.78
N TYR A 37 5.56 12.15 -3.19
CA TYR A 37 5.27 10.86 -3.82
C TYR A 37 4.35 10.03 -2.96
N LEU A 38 3.16 9.69 -3.46
CA LEU A 38 2.21 8.79 -2.81
C LEU A 38 2.07 7.52 -3.63
N VAL A 39 2.06 6.38 -2.96
CA VAL A 39 1.92 5.10 -3.63
C VAL A 39 0.93 4.20 -2.88
N VAL A 40 0.10 3.50 -3.64
CA VAL A 40 -0.72 2.41 -3.12
C VAL A 40 0.17 1.17 -3.03
N GLY A 41 0.35 0.68 -1.82
CA GLY A 41 1.11 -0.54 -1.54
C GLY A 41 0.22 -1.77 -1.39
N GLY A 42 0.67 -2.73 -0.62
CA GLY A 42 -0.05 -3.97 -0.34
C GLY A 42 -0.27 -4.19 1.17
N ALA A 43 -1.26 -5.01 1.49
CA ALA A 43 -1.51 -5.46 2.86
C ALA A 43 -0.48 -6.46 3.37
N GLY A 44 0.25 -7.13 2.47
CA GLY A 44 1.19 -8.18 2.81
C GLY A 44 2.33 -7.76 3.75
N SER A 45 2.69 -6.47 3.77
CA SER A 45 3.72 -5.93 4.65
C SER A 45 3.20 -5.47 6.01
N LEU A 46 1.90 -5.57 6.27
CA LEU A 46 1.35 -5.29 7.61
C LEU A 46 1.79 -6.36 8.61
N TYR A 47 2.12 -5.92 9.82
CA TYR A 47 2.54 -6.81 10.90
C TYR A 47 1.33 -7.38 11.62
N ILE A 48 1.20 -8.71 11.63
CA ILE A 48 0.14 -9.44 12.35
C ILE A 48 0.59 -9.91 13.74
N ALA A 49 1.89 -9.87 13.99
CA ALA A 49 2.54 -10.12 15.27
C ALA A 49 3.90 -9.40 15.27
N PRO A 50 4.57 -9.24 16.43
CA PRO A 50 5.90 -8.65 16.49
C PRO A 50 6.88 -9.33 15.52
N GLY A 51 7.44 -8.55 14.57
CA GLY A 51 8.39 -9.04 13.57
C GLY A 51 7.81 -9.98 12.50
N LYS A 52 6.50 -10.22 12.47
CA LYS A 52 5.86 -11.13 11.53
C LYS A 52 4.90 -10.38 10.60
N GLN A 53 5.25 -10.31 9.34
CA GLN A 53 4.40 -9.71 8.31
C GLN A 53 3.42 -10.74 7.72
N LEU A 54 2.26 -10.26 7.27
CA LEU A 54 1.20 -11.11 6.71
C LEU A 54 1.71 -11.98 5.54
N VAL A 55 2.52 -11.42 4.66
CA VAL A 55 3.07 -12.14 3.47
C VAL A 55 3.97 -13.32 3.82
N ASP A 56 4.53 -13.33 5.04
CA ASP A 56 5.44 -14.39 5.51
C ASP A 56 4.72 -15.50 6.28
N THR A 57 3.40 -15.43 6.37
CA THR A 57 2.60 -16.49 7.01
C THR A 57 2.45 -17.71 6.11
N PRO A 58 2.38 -18.93 6.68
CA PRO A 58 2.16 -20.15 5.89
C PRO A 58 0.84 -20.15 5.11
N GLU A 59 -0.17 -19.46 5.65
CA GLU A 59 -1.52 -19.38 5.10
C GLU A 59 -1.64 -18.34 3.97
N PHE A 60 -0.60 -17.53 3.74
CA PHE A 60 -0.65 -16.51 2.69
C PHE A 60 -0.78 -17.15 1.30
N PRO A 61 -1.76 -16.73 0.47
CA PRO A 61 -2.01 -17.39 -0.82
C PRO A 61 -0.79 -17.35 -1.74
N ALA A 62 -0.33 -18.54 -2.16
CA ALA A 62 0.86 -18.65 -3.00
C ALA A 62 0.73 -17.93 -4.34
N ALA A 63 -0.47 -17.89 -4.91
CA ALA A 63 -0.74 -17.23 -6.19
C ALA A 63 -0.46 -15.73 -6.21
N ILE A 64 -0.65 -15.04 -5.07
CA ILE A 64 -0.44 -13.59 -4.97
C ILE A 64 0.82 -13.22 -4.19
N LYS A 65 1.52 -14.21 -3.63
CA LYS A 65 2.72 -13.99 -2.81
C LYS A 65 3.84 -13.24 -3.54
N PRO A 66 4.16 -13.53 -4.81
CA PRO A 66 5.20 -12.79 -5.52
C PRO A 66 4.90 -11.28 -5.62
N GLY A 67 3.67 -10.92 -6.00
CA GLY A 67 3.25 -9.53 -6.09
C GLY A 67 3.21 -8.82 -4.72
N ALA A 68 2.72 -9.52 -3.69
CA ALA A 68 2.70 -8.99 -2.32
C ALA A 68 4.11 -8.81 -1.76
N SER A 69 5.03 -9.71 -2.07
CA SER A 69 6.44 -9.59 -1.70
C SER A 69 7.12 -8.41 -2.39
N ALA A 70 6.82 -8.21 -3.68
CA ALA A 70 7.32 -7.04 -4.41
C ALA A 70 6.82 -5.73 -3.81
N ALA A 71 5.54 -5.63 -3.45
CA ALA A 71 4.99 -4.46 -2.78
C ALA A 71 5.65 -4.19 -1.41
N ARG A 72 5.94 -5.24 -0.64
CA ARG A 72 6.72 -5.13 0.61
C ARG A 72 8.14 -4.61 0.34
N ASP A 73 8.82 -5.16 -0.65
CA ASP A 73 10.20 -4.78 -0.95
C ASP A 73 10.29 -3.37 -1.54
N ALA A 74 9.26 -2.92 -2.25
CA ALA A 74 9.13 -1.52 -2.65
C ALA A 74 8.97 -0.57 -1.44
N LEU A 75 8.25 -0.98 -0.38
CA LEU A 75 8.22 -0.25 0.88
C LEU A 75 9.61 -0.20 1.53
N ASN A 76 10.34 -1.33 1.54
CA ASN A 76 11.71 -1.38 2.08
C ASN A 76 12.66 -0.42 1.33
N ASP A 77 12.50 -0.30 0.00
CA ASP A 77 13.24 0.68 -0.79
C ASP A 77 12.89 2.11 -0.39
N LEU A 78 11.59 2.42 -0.23
CA LEU A 78 11.13 3.76 0.19
C LEU A 78 11.60 4.13 1.59
N GLN A 79 11.67 3.19 2.52
CA GLN A 79 12.18 3.45 3.88
C GLN A 79 13.65 3.90 3.90
N LYS A 80 14.40 3.58 2.84
CA LYS A 80 15.79 4.01 2.64
C LYS A 80 15.89 5.27 1.78
N GLU A 81 14.79 5.69 1.16
CA GLU A 81 14.75 6.83 0.24
C GLU A 81 14.86 8.15 1.01
N GLN A 82 15.81 8.99 0.63
CA GLN A 82 16.10 10.27 1.31
C GLN A 82 15.63 11.49 0.50
N GLY A 83 15.47 11.34 -0.81
CA GLY A 83 15.18 12.45 -1.74
C GLY A 83 13.70 12.72 -1.96
N LEU A 84 12.79 11.94 -1.37
CA LEU A 84 11.35 12.08 -1.52
C LEU A 84 10.63 12.23 -0.18
N ASP A 85 9.60 13.03 -0.17
CA ASP A 85 8.57 13.04 0.87
C ASP A 85 7.49 12.02 0.49
N TRP A 86 7.84 10.76 0.64
CA TRP A 86 7.00 9.65 0.23
C TRP A 86 5.92 9.31 1.28
N THR A 87 4.83 8.74 0.82
CA THR A 87 3.80 8.09 1.64
C THR A 87 3.34 6.82 0.95
N MET A 88 3.24 5.71 1.68
CA MET A 88 2.62 4.49 1.17
C MET A 88 1.32 4.21 1.90
N LEU A 89 0.24 4.04 1.16
CA LEU A 89 -1.04 3.56 1.67
C LEU A 89 -1.12 2.06 1.46
N SER A 90 -1.04 1.29 2.55
CA SER A 90 -1.35 -0.15 2.56
C SER A 90 -2.85 -0.35 2.71
N PRO A 91 -3.52 -0.99 1.75
CA PRO A 91 -4.95 -1.27 1.90
C PRO A 91 -5.20 -2.26 3.03
N PRO A 92 -6.43 -2.37 3.55
CA PRO A 92 -6.79 -3.41 4.50
C PRO A 92 -6.70 -4.80 3.86
N ILE A 93 -6.52 -5.84 4.70
CA ILE A 93 -6.39 -7.24 4.26
C ILE A 93 -7.59 -7.68 3.42
N ALA A 94 -8.79 -7.23 3.80
CA ALA A 94 -10.05 -7.62 3.17
C ALA A 94 -10.54 -6.64 2.10
N LEU A 95 -9.62 -5.92 1.42
CA LEU A 95 -10.00 -5.08 0.29
C LEU A 95 -10.46 -5.94 -0.88
N HIS A 96 -11.71 -5.75 -1.30
CA HIS A 96 -12.29 -6.42 -2.45
C HIS A 96 -12.13 -5.55 -3.71
N LEU A 97 -11.24 -5.97 -4.62
CA LEU A 97 -10.88 -5.21 -5.82
C LEU A 97 -12.01 -5.10 -6.86
N GLY A 98 -13.07 -5.87 -6.74
CA GLY A 98 -14.23 -5.86 -7.65
C GLY A 98 -15.39 -4.98 -7.21
N ASP A 99 -15.41 -4.54 -5.97
CA ASP A 99 -16.44 -3.69 -5.40
C ASP A 99 -15.90 -2.28 -5.22
N HIS A 100 -16.33 -1.36 -6.06
CA HIS A 100 -15.95 0.04 -5.91
C HIS A 100 -16.54 0.68 -4.65
N GLY A 101 -17.66 0.13 -4.17
CA GLY A 101 -18.35 0.56 -2.97
C GLY A 101 -18.81 2.01 -2.98
N GLU A 102 -19.44 2.42 -1.91
CA GLU A 102 -19.89 3.81 -1.71
C GLU A 102 -18.75 4.70 -1.22
N ARG A 103 -18.78 5.96 -1.64
CA ARG A 103 -17.93 7.01 -1.08
C ARG A 103 -18.62 7.62 0.14
N THR A 104 -18.21 7.22 1.32
CA THR A 104 -18.72 7.76 2.58
C THR A 104 -17.90 8.96 3.07
N GLY A 105 -16.62 9.01 2.71
CA GLY A 105 -15.68 10.01 3.21
C GLY A 105 -15.25 9.76 4.66
N GLN A 106 -15.60 8.62 5.23
CA GLN A 106 -15.28 8.26 6.62
C GLN A 106 -14.41 7.00 6.67
N TYR A 107 -13.33 7.08 7.41
CA TYR A 107 -12.41 5.96 7.60
C TYR A 107 -11.55 6.19 8.85
N ARG A 108 -11.01 5.09 9.41
CA ARG A 108 -9.97 5.13 10.44
C ARG A 108 -8.60 4.99 9.79
N THR A 109 -7.58 5.53 10.44
CA THR A 109 -6.18 5.35 10.03
C THR A 109 -5.41 4.53 11.05
N GLY A 110 -4.48 3.72 10.57
CA GLY A 110 -3.51 2.97 11.35
C GLY A 110 -2.11 3.11 10.77
N LYS A 111 -1.13 2.51 11.42
CA LYS A 111 0.28 2.55 10.99
C LYS A 111 0.69 1.24 10.32
N ASP A 112 1.34 0.37 11.07
CA ASP A 112 2.01 -0.83 10.55
C ASP A 112 1.23 -2.13 10.79
N GLU A 113 0.16 -2.05 11.55
CA GLU A 113 -0.71 -3.18 11.87
C GLU A 113 -2.06 -3.04 11.16
N PRO A 114 -2.70 -4.16 10.78
CA PRO A 114 -4.02 -4.12 10.20
C PRO A 114 -5.05 -3.59 11.20
N LEU A 115 -5.98 -2.77 10.71
CA LEU A 115 -7.12 -2.34 11.50
C LEU A 115 -8.15 -3.46 11.53
N MET A 116 -8.58 -3.81 12.74
CA MET A 116 -9.57 -4.87 12.97
C MET A 116 -10.94 -4.26 13.28
N GLN A 117 -11.99 -5.01 13.00
CA GLN A 117 -13.36 -4.72 13.43
C GLN A 117 -13.55 -5.15 14.89
N ALA A 118 -14.66 -4.72 15.49
CA ALA A 118 -14.98 -5.05 16.88
C ALA A 118 -15.18 -6.56 17.12
N ASP A 119 -15.54 -7.31 16.07
CA ASP A 119 -15.69 -8.77 16.10
C ASP A 119 -14.37 -9.53 15.86
N GLY A 120 -13.26 -8.82 15.74
CA GLY A 120 -11.94 -9.41 15.51
C GLY A 120 -11.65 -9.77 14.05
N GLN A 121 -12.56 -9.49 13.12
CA GLN A 121 -12.31 -9.68 11.70
C GLN A 121 -11.47 -8.53 11.12
N PRO A 122 -10.71 -8.76 10.03
CA PRO A 122 -10.02 -7.67 9.34
C PRO A 122 -10.97 -6.57 8.90
N GLY A 123 -10.55 -5.31 9.10
CA GLY A 123 -11.28 -4.17 8.59
C GLY A 123 -11.36 -4.17 7.07
N THR A 124 -12.39 -3.51 6.54
CA THR A 124 -12.63 -3.33 5.11
C THR A 124 -12.70 -1.85 4.77
N ILE A 125 -12.62 -1.52 3.50
CA ILE A 125 -12.87 -0.17 2.99
C ILE A 125 -13.32 -0.27 1.53
N SER A 126 -14.15 0.67 1.08
CA SER A 126 -14.45 0.80 -0.35
C SER A 126 -13.24 1.34 -1.12
N ALA A 127 -13.13 1.00 -2.40
CA ALA A 127 -12.10 1.62 -3.26
C ALA A 127 -12.26 3.14 -3.34
N ALA A 128 -13.51 3.63 -3.27
CA ALA A 128 -13.81 5.05 -3.27
C ALA A 128 -13.26 5.76 -2.01
N ASP A 129 -13.43 5.18 -0.82
CA ASP A 129 -12.90 5.76 0.41
C ASP A 129 -11.38 5.55 0.57
N LEU A 130 -10.83 4.48 0.01
CA LEU A 130 -9.39 4.31 -0.12
C LEU A 130 -8.78 5.48 -0.93
N ALA A 131 -9.43 5.86 -2.02
CA ALA A 131 -9.01 7.01 -2.82
C ALA A 131 -9.16 8.34 -2.06
N VAL A 132 -10.23 8.51 -1.26
CA VAL A 132 -10.40 9.68 -0.38
C VAL A 132 -9.23 9.77 0.60
N ALA A 133 -8.88 8.67 1.26
CA ALA A 133 -7.76 8.64 2.21
C ALA A 133 -6.42 9.02 1.55
N LEU A 134 -6.20 8.58 0.31
CA LEU A 134 -4.99 8.92 -0.45
C LEU A 134 -4.95 10.42 -0.79
N VAL A 135 -6.07 10.98 -1.25
CA VAL A 135 -6.19 12.41 -1.55
C VAL A 135 -6.06 13.27 -0.28
N ASP A 136 -6.69 12.86 0.82
CA ASP A 136 -6.54 13.54 2.11
C ASP A 136 -5.08 13.58 2.58
N ALA A 137 -4.36 12.47 2.42
CA ALA A 137 -2.93 12.42 2.76
C ALA A 137 -2.09 13.38 1.91
N LEU A 138 -2.47 13.55 0.63
CA LEU A 138 -1.83 14.50 -0.28
C LEU A 138 -2.14 15.94 0.11
N ASP A 139 -3.43 16.29 0.20
CA ASP A 139 -3.89 17.66 0.40
C ASP A 139 -3.48 18.24 1.77
N LYS A 140 -3.49 17.38 2.79
CA LYS A 140 -3.16 17.77 4.16
C LYS A 140 -1.69 17.55 4.53
N GLY A 141 -0.88 17.02 3.61
CA GLY A 141 0.53 16.74 3.84
C GLY A 141 0.78 15.71 4.95
N LEU A 142 -0.07 14.69 5.05
CA LEU A 142 0.00 13.70 6.12
C LEU A 142 0.94 12.54 5.78
N HIS A 143 1.38 11.81 6.82
CA HIS A 143 2.15 10.57 6.70
C HIS A 143 3.43 10.70 5.88
N LEU A 144 4.14 11.82 5.99
CA LEU A 144 5.41 12.07 5.31
C LEU A 144 6.45 11.04 5.75
N ARG A 145 7.05 10.35 4.77
CA ARG A 145 8.05 9.28 4.96
C ARG A 145 7.54 8.15 5.86
N GLN A 146 6.26 7.81 5.68
CA GLN A 146 5.59 6.77 6.45
C GLN A 146 4.70 5.91 5.57
N ARG A 147 4.53 4.67 6.00
CA ARG A 147 3.41 3.84 5.60
C ARG A 147 2.25 4.09 6.56
N PHE A 148 1.03 4.07 6.05
CA PHE A 148 -0.19 4.02 6.85
C PHE A 148 -1.18 3.04 6.24
N THR A 149 -2.18 2.66 7.01
CA THR A 149 -3.29 1.83 6.55
C THR A 149 -4.62 2.46 6.94
N VAL A 150 -5.69 2.00 6.32
CA VAL A 150 -7.04 2.53 6.52
C VAL A 150 -8.06 1.40 6.57
N ALA A 151 -9.16 1.61 7.29
CA ALA A 151 -10.36 0.78 7.29
C ALA A 151 -11.54 1.55 7.87
N TYR A 152 -12.74 0.99 7.72
CA TYR A 152 -13.93 1.47 8.44
C TYR A 152 -13.89 1.19 9.92
#